data_c88d4bdc6f4c025a33b09ca81fe487ef
#
_entry.id   c88d4bdc6f4c025a33b09ca81fe487ef
#
_cell.length_a   1.000
_cell.length_b   1.000
_cell.length_c   1.000
_cell.angle_alpha   90.00
_cell.angle_beta   90.00
_cell.angle_gamma   90.00
#
_symmetry.space_group_name_H-M   'P 1'
#
loop_
_entity.id
_entity.type
_entity.pdbx_description
1 polymer ?
#
loop_
_entity_poly.entity_id
_entity_poly.type
_entity_poly.pdbx_seq_one_letter_code
_entity_poly.pdbx_strand_id
1 'polypeptide(L)'
;MERLQAVFDKLLRETTSTFHRYMYNRIDWNARIVGLLGPRGVGKTTLVLQFIKENLPRKESLYVIAEDLYFASHTLVDLADAFARTGGKYLIIDEIHKYKGWSRELKLIYDYHSELHVFFTGSSILDIYKGVSDLSRRVLTYEMQGLSYREYLSLFHQIALPVYNLQQILNQEVELPQGFLPLQHFPDYLKRGYYPFRDDNFERYTMNVVNTTLEVDIAQYADLTPATIRKLKRLLAIIAQAAPFKPNFTQIGGQLEVSRNSIADLCSWLEKAGLIGQLRDSTGGILGLGKVDKVYLDNPTLIYVLGRNNTEIGTIRETFFFNQMRVAHDITSSPVSDFLIAEKYTFEVGGKKKKQKQIQSAEQGYVVKDDIETGYGNIIPLWQFGLTY
;
A
#
# COMPACT_ATOMS: atom_id res chain seq x y z
N MET A 1 30.38 -13.33 0.68
CA MET A 1 30.32 -12.14 1.55
C MET A 1 30.80 -10.87 0.84
N GLU A 2 32.03 -10.80 0.31
CA GLU A 2 32.59 -9.59 -0.33
C GLU A 2 31.72 -9.03 -1.44
N ARG A 3 31.18 -9.89 -2.34
CA ARG A 3 30.27 -9.45 -3.41
C ARG A 3 28.99 -8.81 -2.86
N LEU A 4 28.39 -9.38 -1.82
CA LEU A 4 27.19 -8.84 -1.16
C LEU A 4 27.48 -7.46 -0.54
N GLN A 5 28.64 -7.31 0.11
CA GLN A 5 29.06 -6.03 0.65
C GLN A 5 29.29 -4.97 -0.42
N ALA A 6 29.92 -5.35 -1.55
CA ALA A 6 30.13 -4.43 -2.67
C ALA A 6 28.82 -3.94 -3.30
N VAL A 7 27.83 -4.82 -3.45
CA VAL A 7 26.47 -4.46 -3.91
C VAL A 7 25.80 -3.51 -2.91
N PHE A 8 25.87 -3.84 -1.63
CA PHE A 8 25.33 -2.98 -0.58
C PHE A 8 25.96 -1.59 -0.57
N ASP A 9 27.29 -1.48 -0.65
CA ASP A 9 28.01 -0.20 -0.71
C ASP A 9 27.57 0.65 -1.91
N LYS A 10 27.35 0.03 -3.05
CA LYS A 10 26.84 0.72 -4.24
C LYS A 10 25.46 1.30 -3.98
N LEU A 11 24.54 0.50 -3.47
CA LEU A 11 23.16 0.92 -3.20
C LEU A 11 23.11 2.06 -2.16
N LEU A 12 23.90 2.00 -1.10
CA LEU A 12 23.97 3.08 -0.11
C LEU A 12 24.47 4.40 -0.72
N ARG A 13 25.47 4.35 -1.62
CA ARG A 13 25.96 5.57 -2.30
C ARG A 13 24.88 6.20 -3.18
N GLU A 14 24.10 5.38 -3.89
CA GLU A 14 23.04 5.82 -4.80
C GLU A 14 21.78 6.27 -4.07
N THR A 15 21.59 5.88 -2.80
CA THR A 15 20.41 6.25 -2.02
C THR A 15 20.45 7.73 -1.63
N THR A 16 19.38 8.45 -1.96
CA THR A 16 19.16 9.85 -1.56
C THR A 16 18.36 9.93 -0.27
N SER A 17 18.61 10.95 0.56
CA SER A 17 17.94 11.18 1.85
C SER A 17 17.22 12.54 1.89
N THR A 18 16.80 13.05 0.74
CA THR A 18 16.12 14.35 0.64
C THR A 18 14.65 14.30 1.01
N PHE A 19 14.05 13.11 0.98
CA PHE A 19 12.64 12.88 1.28
C PHE A 19 12.47 11.51 1.97
N HIS A 20 11.71 11.48 3.05
CA HIS A 20 11.34 10.24 3.76
C HIS A 20 9.84 9.99 3.67
N ARG A 21 9.49 8.71 3.50
CA ARG A 21 8.12 8.25 3.54
C ARG A 21 7.55 8.33 4.96
N TYR A 22 6.24 8.52 5.09
CA TYR A 22 5.53 8.60 6.37
C TYR A 22 5.85 7.46 7.34
N MET A 23 6.18 6.30 6.82
CA MET A 23 6.48 5.10 7.61
C MET A 23 7.84 5.18 8.31
N TYR A 24 8.78 6.01 7.83
CA TYR A 24 10.12 6.13 8.38
C TYR A 24 10.14 6.39 9.89
N ASN A 25 9.26 7.28 10.37
CA ASN A 25 9.13 7.64 11.79
C ASN A 25 8.11 6.77 12.56
N ARG A 26 7.40 5.86 11.89
CA ARG A 26 6.39 4.98 12.53
C ARG A 26 6.93 3.60 12.87
N ILE A 27 8.01 3.19 12.22
CA ILE A 27 8.64 1.89 12.45
C ILE A 27 9.43 1.92 13.75
N ASP A 28 9.19 0.93 14.62
CA ASP A 28 10.08 0.66 15.75
C ASP A 28 11.32 -0.10 15.26
N TRP A 29 12.34 0.67 14.90
CA TRP A 29 13.61 0.14 14.39
C TRP A 29 14.47 -0.58 15.46
N ASN A 30 14.08 -0.51 16.74
CA ASN A 30 14.78 -1.21 17.82
C ASN A 30 14.26 -2.64 17.99
N ALA A 31 13.16 -3.01 17.36
CA ALA A 31 12.66 -4.38 17.40
C ALA A 31 13.65 -5.34 16.72
N ARG A 32 13.76 -6.56 17.25
CA ARG A 32 14.71 -7.55 16.75
C ARG A 32 14.43 -8.02 15.33
N ILE A 33 13.16 -8.21 14.99
CA ILE A 33 12.77 -8.49 13.60
C ILE A 33 11.65 -7.55 13.19
N VAL A 34 11.88 -6.81 12.11
CA VAL A 34 10.91 -5.87 11.51
C VAL A 34 10.63 -6.28 10.07
N GLY A 35 9.37 -6.42 9.73
CA GLY A 35 8.91 -6.64 8.36
C GLY A 35 8.21 -5.41 7.78
N LEU A 36 8.72 -4.86 6.69
CA LEU A 36 8.08 -3.78 5.94
C LEU A 36 7.36 -4.35 4.71
N LEU A 37 6.05 -4.41 4.78
CA LEU A 37 5.17 -4.97 3.77
C LEU A 37 4.52 -3.87 2.93
N GLY A 38 3.96 -4.22 1.79
CA GLY A 38 3.16 -3.29 0.98
C GLY A 38 3.24 -3.57 -0.51
N PRO A 39 2.42 -2.89 -1.33
CA PRO A 39 2.39 -3.07 -2.77
C PRO A 39 3.76 -2.89 -3.43
N ARG A 40 3.94 -3.51 -4.59
CA ARG A 40 5.15 -3.32 -5.40
C ARG A 40 5.28 -1.86 -5.85
N GLY A 41 6.51 -1.33 -5.85
CA GLY A 41 6.81 0.00 -6.39
C GLY A 41 6.53 1.18 -5.46
N VAL A 42 6.09 0.98 -4.21
CA VAL A 42 5.78 2.08 -3.28
C VAL A 42 6.99 2.66 -2.54
N GLY A 43 8.21 2.11 -2.74
CA GLY A 43 9.46 2.66 -2.18
C GLY A 43 9.96 2.02 -0.89
N LYS A 44 9.57 0.76 -0.59
CA LYS A 44 10.01 0.03 0.61
C LYS A 44 11.53 -0.10 0.71
N THR A 45 12.17 -0.60 -0.33
CA THR A 45 13.64 -0.74 -0.42
C THR A 45 14.35 0.58 -0.16
N THR A 46 13.89 1.66 -0.79
CA THR A 46 14.46 3.00 -0.61
C THR A 46 14.38 3.46 0.83
N LEU A 47 13.21 3.30 1.48
CA LEU A 47 13.02 3.67 2.88
C LEU A 47 13.97 2.94 3.82
N VAL A 48 14.14 1.63 3.64
CA VAL A 48 15.05 0.82 4.47
C VAL A 48 16.51 1.23 4.22
N LEU A 49 16.91 1.43 2.97
CA LEU A 49 18.27 1.90 2.64
C LEU A 49 18.57 3.30 3.21
N GLN A 50 17.59 4.21 3.23
CA GLN A 50 17.71 5.53 3.87
C GLN A 50 17.95 5.36 5.37
N PHE A 51 17.16 4.53 6.04
CA PHE A 51 17.33 4.29 7.47
C PHE A 51 18.73 3.74 7.80
N ILE A 52 19.19 2.75 7.04
CA ILE A 52 20.55 2.19 7.22
C ILE A 52 21.61 3.27 7.04
N LYS A 53 21.51 4.04 5.95
CA LYS A 53 22.50 5.09 5.60
C LYS A 53 22.64 6.14 6.69
N GLU A 54 21.55 6.49 7.35
CA GLU A 54 21.48 7.60 8.30
C GLU A 54 21.71 7.17 9.75
N ASN A 55 21.34 5.94 10.11
CA ASN A 55 21.25 5.54 11.52
C ASN A 55 22.11 4.34 11.91
N LEU A 56 22.54 3.50 10.95
CA LEU A 56 23.24 2.26 11.30
C LEU A 56 24.73 2.29 10.95
N PRO A 57 25.59 1.70 11.81
CA PRO A 57 27.02 1.57 11.50
C PRO A 57 27.24 0.68 10.28
N ARG A 58 27.87 1.21 9.23
CA ARG A 58 28.09 0.50 7.96
C ARG A 58 28.80 -0.86 8.16
N LYS A 59 29.79 -0.94 9.04
CA LYS A 59 30.56 -2.17 9.29
C LYS A 59 29.75 -3.27 9.99
N GLU A 60 28.70 -2.88 10.71
CA GLU A 60 27.82 -3.80 11.45
C GLU A 60 26.52 -4.10 10.68
N SER A 61 26.37 -3.57 9.46
CA SER A 61 25.17 -3.71 8.63
C SER A 61 25.45 -4.46 7.34
N LEU A 62 24.50 -5.29 6.92
CA LEU A 62 24.53 -5.96 5.62
C LEU A 62 23.14 -5.97 5.00
N TYR A 63 23.06 -5.52 3.75
CA TYR A 63 21.85 -5.61 2.92
C TYR A 63 22.04 -6.67 1.85
N VAL A 64 21.05 -7.52 1.69
CA VAL A 64 20.98 -8.57 0.66
C VAL A 64 19.60 -8.61 0.01
N ILE A 65 19.56 -9.03 -1.26
CA ILE A 65 18.32 -9.31 -1.98
C ILE A 65 18.09 -10.81 -1.91
N ALA A 66 16.88 -11.26 -1.56
CA ALA A 66 16.58 -12.69 -1.36
C ALA A 66 16.72 -13.55 -2.63
N GLU A 67 16.69 -12.91 -3.83
CA GLU A 67 16.94 -13.55 -5.13
C GLU A 67 18.43 -13.63 -5.52
N ASP A 68 19.36 -13.17 -4.65
CA ASP A 68 20.77 -13.17 -5.01
C ASP A 68 21.30 -14.62 -5.23
N LEU A 69 22.20 -14.77 -6.22
CA LEU A 69 22.83 -16.04 -6.54
C LEU A 69 23.59 -16.68 -5.36
N TYR A 70 23.94 -15.90 -4.35
CA TYR A 70 24.50 -16.41 -3.11
C TYR A 70 23.63 -17.51 -2.49
N PHE A 71 22.32 -17.36 -2.55
CA PHE A 71 21.34 -18.30 -1.99
C PHE A 71 21.10 -19.54 -2.84
N ALA A 72 21.78 -19.69 -3.98
CA ALA A 72 21.78 -20.97 -4.73
C ALA A 72 22.55 -22.08 -4.00
N SER A 73 23.50 -21.72 -3.11
CA SER A 73 24.35 -22.66 -2.36
C SER A 73 24.42 -22.38 -0.86
N HIS A 74 23.81 -21.32 -0.37
CA HIS A 74 23.82 -20.95 1.05
C HIS A 74 22.40 -20.64 1.51
N THR A 75 22.15 -20.90 2.79
CA THR A 75 20.87 -20.55 3.43
C THR A 75 20.92 -19.14 4.05
N LEU A 76 19.76 -18.62 4.46
CA LEU A 76 19.69 -17.39 5.26
C LEU A 76 20.37 -17.57 6.63
N VAL A 77 20.27 -18.77 7.21
CA VAL A 77 20.94 -19.11 8.47
C VAL A 77 22.47 -19.12 8.28
N ASP A 78 22.99 -19.73 7.21
CA ASP A 78 24.44 -19.69 6.91
C ASP A 78 24.96 -18.26 6.76
N LEU A 79 24.17 -17.38 6.11
CA LEU A 79 24.51 -15.97 5.98
C LEU A 79 24.54 -15.28 7.33
N ALA A 80 23.50 -15.48 8.16
CA ALA A 80 23.41 -14.90 9.49
C ALA A 80 24.56 -15.33 10.40
N ASP A 81 24.90 -16.64 10.39
CA ASP A 81 26.02 -17.22 11.12
C ASP A 81 27.35 -16.59 10.70
N ALA A 82 27.61 -16.51 9.39
CA ALA A 82 28.83 -15.92 8.86
C ALA A 82 28.94 -14.42 9.18
N PHE A 83 27.82 -13.70 9.08
CA PHE A 83 27.75 -12.26 9.34
C PHE A 83 27.93 -11.95 10.83
N ALA A 84 27.26 -12.66 11.72
CA ALA A 84 27.38 -12.48 13.17
C ALA A 84 28.83 -12.75 13.67
N ARG A 85 29.51 -13.80 13.13
CA ARG A 85 30.91 -14.10 13.45
C ARG A 85 31.88 -12.97 13.10
N THR A 86 31.53 -12.13 12.13
CA THR A 86 32.34 -10.95 11.74
C THR A 86 31.95 -9.67 12.47
N GLY A 87 31.09 -9.78 13.50
CA GLY A 87 30.63 -8.62 14.30
C GLY A 87 29.44 -7.90 13.69
N GLY A 88 28.72 -8.53 12.74
CA GLY A 88 27.50 -7.99 12.16
C GLY A 88 26.35 -7.98 13.17
N LYS A 89 25.53 -6.90 13.13
CA LYS A 89 24.39 -6.71 14.02
C LYS A 89 23.07 -6.47 13.29
N TYR A 90 23.12 -5.91 12.10
CA TYR A 90 21.93 -5.50 11.33
C TYR A 90 21.92 -6.20 9.98
N LEU A 91 21.07 -7.21 9.83
CA LEU A 91 20.88 -7.94 8.58
C LEU A 91 19.61 -7.50 7.89
N ILE A 92 19.71 -7.01 6.67
CA ILE A 92 18.58 -6.53 5.88
C ILE A 92 18.36 -7.44 4.70
N ILE A 93 17.14 -7.99 4.57
CA ILE A 93 16.76 -8.94 3.52
C ILE A 93 15.63 -8.34 2.69
N ASP A 94 15.94 -7.91 1.49
CA ASP A 94 14.94 -7.33 0.57
C ASP A 94 14.24 -8.42 -0.25
N GLU A 95 12.94 -8.23 -0.50
CA GLU A 95 12.09 -9.17 -1.24
C GLU A 95 12.12 -10.60 -0.64
N ILE A 96 12.06 -10.71 0.69
CA ILE A 96 12.26 -11.99 1.43
C ILE A 96 11.38 -13.13 0.93
N HIS A 97 10.17 -12.82 0.43
CA HIS A 97 9.20 -13.79 -0.09
C HIS A 97 9.72 -14.57 -1.31
N LYS A 98 10.77 -14.10 -1.96
CA LYS A 98 11.43 -14.81 -3.07
C LYS A 98 12.29 -15.97 -2.60
N TYR A 99 12.63 -16.05 -1.33
CA TYR A 99 13.39 -17.15 -0.74
C TYR A 99 12.45 -18.18 -0.11
N LYS A 100 12.42 -19.39 -0.63
CA LYS A 100 11.56 -20.47 -0.10
C LYS A 100 11.98 -20.87 1.32
N GLY A 101 11.03 -20.98 2.23
CA GLY A 101 11.29 -21.37 3.62
C GLY A 101 11.80 -20.26 4.53
N TRP A 102 11.78 -19.00 4.06
CA TRP A 102 12.28 -17.83 4.77
C TRP A 102 11.74 -17.71 6.21
N SER A 103 10.46 -17.99 6.46
CA SER A 103 9.84 -17.84 7.78
C SER A 103 10.44 -18.81 8.81
N ARG A 104 10.71 -20.06 8.38
CA ARG A 104 11.38 -21.07 9.22
C ARG A 104 12.81 -20.65 9.55
N GLU A 105 13.53 -20.13 8.57
CA GLU A 105 14.92 -19.71 8.78
C GLU A 105 15.02 -18.42 9.61
N LEU A 106 14.13 -17.44 9.43
CA LEU A 106 14.05 -16.30 10.33
C LEU A 106 13.77 -16.68 11.77
N LYS A 107 12.96 -17.73 11.99
CA LYS A 107 12.73 -18.25 13.34
C LYS A 107 14.03 -18.81 13.95
N LEU A 108 14.80 -19.58 13.18
CA LEU A 108 16.10 -20.10 13.62
C LEU A 108 17.09 -18.98 13.91
N ILE A 109 17.16 -17.97 13.03
CA ILE A 109 18.00 -16.78 13.23
C ILE A 109 17.59 -16.04 14.52
N TYR A 110 16.30 -15.86 14.74
CA TYR A 110 15.80 -15.27 16.00
C TYR A 110 16.23 -16.05 17.22
N ASP A 111 16.10 -17.38 17.18
CA ASP A 111 16.35 -18.23 18.34
C ASP A 111 17.87 -18.41 18.61
N TYR A 112 18.74 -18.33 17.57
CA TYR A 112 20.19 -18.59 17.69
C TYR A 112 21.05 -17.32 17.82
N HIS A 113 20.59 -16.16 17.33
CA HIS A 113 21.35 -14.90 17.29
C HIS A 113 20.63 -13.80 18.04
N SER A 114 20.73 -13.77 19.38
CA SER A 114 20.01 -12.79 20.23
C SER A 114 20.39 -11.33 19.94
N GLU A 115 21.63 -11.10 19.47
CA GLU A 115 22.16 -9.75 19.18
C GLU A 115 21.91 -9.29 17.75
N LEU A 116 21.36 -10.15 16.88
CA LEU A 116 21.12 -9.81 15.50
C LEU A 116 19.73 -9.18 15.30
N HIS A 117 19.69 -7.99 14.73
CA HIS A 117 18.48 -7.33 14.26
C HIS A 117 18.28 -7.67 12.78
N VAL A 118 17.06 -8.07 12.42
CA VAL A 118 16.72 -8.41 11.03
C VAL A 118 15.61 -7.49 10.54
N PHE A 119 15.88 -6.75 9.45
CA PHE A 119 14.86 -6.02 8.73
C PHE A 119 14.58 -6.73 7.41
N PHE A 120 13.33 -6.94 7.08
CA PHE A 120 13.00 -7.50 5.78
C PHE A 120 11.91 -6.71 5.06
N THR A 121 11.93 -6.75 3.74
CA THR A 121 10.85 -6.21 2.92
C THR A 121 10.19 -7.29 2.11
N GLY A 122 8.98 -7.02 1.65
CA GLY A 122 8.28 -7.84 0.68
C GLY A 122 7.34 -7.02 -0.18
N SER A 123 7.38 -7.24 -1.49
CA SER A 123 6.46 -6.63 -2.43
C SER A 123 5.16 -7.40 -2.56
N SER A 124 5.16 -8.70 -2.23
CA SER A 124 3.96 -9.53 -2.18
C SER A 124 3.52 -9.74 -0.74
N ILE A 125 2.43 -9.11 -0.36
CA ILE A 125 1.83 -9.29 0.97
C ILE A 125 1.39 -10.74 1.19
N LEU A 126 1.03 -11.43 0.11
CA LEU A 126 0.43 -12.77 0.13
C LEU A 126 1.33 -13.82 0.77
N ASP A 127 2.57 -13.92 0.31
CA ASP A 127 3.54 -14.90 0.85
C ASP A 127 3.96 -14.57 2.28
N ILE A 128 4.09 -13.27 2.58
CA ILE A 128 4.52 -12.82 3.89
C ILE A 128 3.48 -13.12 4.96
N TYR A 129 2.18 -12.93 4.67
CA TYR A 129 1.14 -13.26 5.66
C TYR A 129 1.11 -14.75 6.04
N LYS A 130 1.41 -15.66 5.12
CA LYS A 130 1.55 -17.10 5.45
C LYS A 130 2.73 -17.34 6.39
N GLY A 131 3.89 -16.75 6.10
CA GLY A 131 5.10 -16.94 6.90
C GLY A 131 5.05 -16.21 8.24
N VAL A 132 4.44 -15.01 8.30
CA VAL A 132 4.32 -14.20 9.53
C VAL A 132 3.47 -14.91 10.58
N SER A 133 2.49 -15.75 10.19
CA SER A 133 1.71 -16.52 11.17
C SER A 133 2.59 -17.43 12.04
N ASP A 134 3.67 -17.99 11.48
CA ASP A 134 4.64 -18.79 12.22
C ASP A 134 5.59 -17.96 13.09
N LEU A 135 5.67 -16.65 12.82
CA LEU A 135 6.56 -15.69 13.48
C LEU A 135 5.83 -14.71 14.41
N SER A 136 4.52 -14.88 14.62
CA SER A 136 3.59 -13.92 15.22
C SER A 136 4.01 -13.25 16.53
N ARG A 137 4.93 -13.88 17.29
CA ARG A 137 5.50 -13.34 18.55
C ARG A 137 6.92 -12.79 18.41
N ARG A 138 7.50 -12.84 17.21
CA ARG A 138 8.92 -12.54 16.95
C ARG A 138 9.12 -11.36 16.01
N VAL A 139 8.09 -10.99 15.25
CA VAL A 139 8.17 -10.00 14.18
C VAL A 139 7.17 -8.89 14.39
N LEU A 140 7.62 -7.63 14.30
CA LEU A 140 6.74 -6.48 14.11
C LEU A 140 6.61 -6.19 12.62
N THR A 141 5.38 -6.21 12.12
CA THR A 141 5.09 -5.93 10.71
C THR A 141 4.43 -4.58 10.53
N TYR A 142 4.86 -3.86 9.50
CA TYR A 142 4.31 -2.58 9.09
C TYR A 142 3.90 -2.65 7.63
N GLU A 143 2.73 -2.10 7.31
CA GLU A 143 2.22 -2.07 5.95
C GLU A 143 2.33 -0.64 5.37
N MET A 144 3.12 -0.49 4.30
CA MET A 144 3.36 0.79 3.64
C MET A 144 2.55 0.89 2.35
N GLN A 145 1.69 1.89 2.28
CA GLN A 145 0.92 2.22 1.08
C GLN A 145 1.69 3.15 0.14
N GLY A 146 1.12 3.47 -1.03
CA GLY A 146 1.69 4.47 -1.94
C GLY A 146 1.74 5.87 -1.34
N LEU A 147 2.19 6.85 -2.12
CA LEU A 147 2.28 8.23 -1.65
C LEU A 147 0.89 8.79 -1.32
N SER A 148 0.77 9.48 -0.18
CA SER A 148 -0.34 10.42 0.05
C SER A 148 -0.18 11.66 -0.82
N TYR A 149 -1.23 12.46 -0.94
CA TYR A 149 -1.11 13.76 -1.62
C TYR A 149 -0.08 14.65 -0.94
N ARG A 150 0.00 14.64 0.39
CA ARG A 150 1.01 15.35 1.18
C ARG A 150 2.43 14.90 0.81
N GLU A 151 2.69 13.59 0.75
CA GLU A 151 4.00 13.06 0.39
C GLU A 151 4.37 13.36 -1.06
N TYR A 152 3.39 13.31 -1.98
CA TYR A 152 3.57 13.69 -3.37
C TYR A 152 4.00 15.16 -3.52
N LEU A 153 3.35 16.08 -2.80
CA LEU A 153 3.72 17.50 -2.77
C LEU A 153 5.15 17.69 -2.27
N SER A 154 5.52 17.00 -1.20
CA SER A 154 6.88 17.08 -0.65
C SER A 154 7.93 16.53 -1.61
N LEU A 155 7.69 15.34 -2.19
CA LEU A 155 8.67 14.65 -3.05
C LEU A 155 8.88 15.38 -4.38
N PHE A 156 7.80 15.79 -5.05
CA PHE A 156 7.87 16.29 -6.43
C PHE A 156 7.79 17.81 -6.56
N HIS A 157 7.27 18.50 -5.54
CA HIS A 157 7.07 19.95 -5.58
C HIS A 157 7.78 20.70 -4.46
N GLN A 158 8.47 20.00 -3.55
CA GLN A 158 9.18 20.59 -2.39
C GLN A 158 8.25 21.39 -1.47
N ILE A 159 6.96 21.03 -1.43
CA ILE A 159 5.94 21.65 -0.58
C ILE A 159 5.72 20.72 0.61
N ALA A 160 6.24 21.11 1.78
CA ALA A 160 6.08 20.37 3.02
C ALA A 160 4.82 20.82 3.76
N LEU A 161 3.88 19.89 3.93
CA LEU A 161 2.68 20.09 4.75
C LEU A 161 2.73 19.16 5.97
N PRO A 162 2.17 19.58 7.13
CA PRO A 162 2.05 18.70 8.28
C PRO A 162 1.05 17.58 8.02
N VAL A 163 1.10 16.54 8.86
CA VAL A 163 0.07 15.49 8.90
C VAL A 163 -1.10 16.03 9.72
N TYR A 164 -2.32 15.88 9.20
CA TYR A 164 -3.55 16.24 9.91
C TYR A 164 -4.35 14.97 10.23
N ASN A 165 -4.78 14.81 11.48
CA ASN A 165 -5.71 13.74 11.81
C ASN A 165 -7.13 14.06 11.32
N LEU A 166 -8.00 13.03 11.31
CA LEU A 166 -9.37 13.18 10.82
C LEU A 166 -10.13 14.30 11.54
N GLN A 167 -9.99 14.43 12.86
CA GLN A 167 -10.71 15.44 13.63
C GLN A 167 -10.29 16.86 13.24
N GLN A 168 -9.01 17.10 13.02
CA GLN A 168 -8.50 18.38 12.56
C GLN A 168 -9.06 18.76 11.18
N ILE A 169 -9.15 17.78 10.26
CA ILE A 169 -9.76 18.00 8.94
C ILE A 169 -11.24 18.34 9.08
N LEU A 170 -11.98 17.60 9.90
CA LEU A 170 -13.41 17.84 10.11
C LEU A 170 -13.71 19.18 10.82
N ASN A 171 -12.81 19.62 11.69
CA ASN A 171 -12.87 20.91 12.35
C ASN A 171 -12.38 22.07 11.46
N GLN A 172 -11.92 21.79 10.23
CA GLN A 172 -11.36 22.78 9.30
C GLN A 172 -10.11 23.49 9.84
N GLU A 173 -9.25 22.76 10.55
CA GLU A 173 -8.00 23.23 11.15
C GLU A 173 -6.80 23.10 10.17
N VAL A 174 -7.04 22.81 8.90
CA VAL A 174 -5.98 22.68 7.90
C VAL A 174 -5.47 24.07 7.51
N GLU A 175 -4.21 24.35 7.88
CA GLU A 175 -3.52 25.58 7.54
C GLU A 175 -2.62 25.37 6.32
N LEU A 176 -2.68 26.29 5.37
CA LEU A 176 -1.91 26.24 4.14
C LEU A 176 -0.84 27.32 4.10
N PRO A 177 0.34 27.02 3.53
CA PRO A 177 1.35 28.04 3.25
C PRO A 177 0.78 29.17 2.36
N GLN A 178 1.23 30.39 2.60
CA GLN A 178 0.80 31.54 1.81
C GLN A 178 1.07 31.31 0.31
N GLY A 179 0.05 31.52 -0.51
CA GLY A 179 0.13 31.36 -1.95
C GLY A 179 0.07 29.90 -2.47
N PHE A 180 -0.07 28.92 -1.60
CA PHE A 180 -0.27 27.55 -2.02
C PHE A 180 -1.70 27.31 -2.50
N LEU A 181 -1.84 26.81 -3.72
CA LEU A 181 -3.12 26.44 -4.34
C LEU A 181 -3.25 24.93 -4.40
N PRO A 182 -4.02 24.30 -3.50
CA PRO A 182 -4.08 22.84 -3.39
C PRO A 182 -4.59 22.14 -4.66
N LEU A 183 -5.49 22.76 -5.40
CA LEU A 183 -6.02 22.18 -6.63
C LEU A 183 -5.05 22.25 -7.82
N GLN A 184 -3.97 23.03 -7.74
CA GLN A 184 -2.98 23.14 -8.83
C GLN A 184 -2.30 21.79 -9.11
N HIS A 185 -2.00 21.00 -8.07
CA HIS A 185 -1.26 19.74 -8.18
C HIS A 185 -2.15 18.51 -7.98
N PHE A 186 -3.35 18.65 -7.47
CA PHE A 186 -4.22 17.56 -7.12
C PHE A 186 -4.66 16.69 -8.32
N PRO A 187 -5.03 17.26 -9.49
CA PRO A 187 -5.35 16.45 -10.67
C PRO A 187 -4.17 15.60 -11.18
N ASP A 188 -2.94 16.13 -11.11
CA ASP A 188 -1.74 15.37 -11.48
C ASP A 188 -1.45 14.25 -10.48
N TYR A 189 -1.63 14.51 -9.18
CA TYR A 189 -1.55 13.47 -8.15
C TYR A 189 -2.55 12.34 -8.40
N LEU A 190 -3.82 12.62 -8.65
CA LEU A 190 -4.83 11.60 -8.94
C LEU A 190 -4.43 10.73 -10.12
N LYS A 191 -3.82 11.33 -11.15
CA LYS A 191 -3.43 10.65 -12.38
C LYS A 191 -2.18 9.78 -12.20
N ARG A 192 -1.14 10.26 -11.49
CA ARG A 192 0.18 9.60 -11.42
C ARG A 192 0.93 9.77 -10.11
N GLY A 193 0.26 10.24 -9.05
CA GLY A 193 0.94 10.58 -7.80
C GLY A 193 1.08 9.46 -6.78
N TYR A 194 0.46 8.30 -7.00
CA TYR A 194 0.50 7.20 -6.02
C TYR A 194 1.88 6.56 -5.89
N TYR A 195 2.63 6.45 -7.00
CA TYR A 195 3.96 5.84 -6.99
C TYR A 195 5.08 6.88 -6.91
N PRO A 196 6.19 6.60 -6.17
CA PRO A 196 7.31 7.52 -6.00
C PRO A 196 8.28 7.54 -7.19
N PHE A 197 7.85 7.14 -8.36
CA PHE A 197 8.61 7.28 -9.60
C PHE A 197 7.86 8.17 -10.60
N ARG A 198 8.60 8.98 -11.34
CA ARG A 198 8.05 9.89 -12.34
C ARG A 198 8.98 9.90 -13.53
N ASP A 199 8.50 9.38 -14.66
CA ASP A 199 9.23 9.22 -15.90
C ASP A 199 8.26 9.41 -17.07
N ASP A 200 8.77 9.72 -18.26
CA ASP A 200 7.95 9.85 -19.48
C ASP A 200 7.22 8.56 -19.83
N ASN A 201 7.72 7.41 -19.37
CA ASN A 201 7.11 6.09 -19.54
C ASN A 201 6.28 5.65 -18.33
N PHE A 202 5.79 6.57 -17.51
CA PHE A 202 5.10 6.27 -16.24
C PHE A 202 3.98 5.22 -16.38
N GLU A 203 3.13 5.34 -17.39
CA GLU A 203 2.04 4.38 -17.64
C GLU A 203 2.58 2.97 -17.92
N ARG A 204 3.67 2.89 -18.72
CA ARG A 204 4.33 1.61 -19.02
C ARG A 204 4.97 0.98 -17.79
N TYR A 205 5.64 1.78 -16.95
CA TYR A 205 6.19 1.29 -15.68
C TYR A 205 5.08 0.81 -14.73
N THR A 206 4.00 1.55 -14.61
CA THR A 206 2.84 1.14 -13.79
C THR A 206 2.22 -0.16 -14.32
N MET A 207 2.06 -0.31 -15.64
CA MET A 207 1.61 -1.57 -16.24
C MET A 207 2.57 -2.73 -15.96
N ASN A 208 3.89 -2.49 -15.97
CA ASN A 208 4.86 -3.52 -15.59
C ASN A 208 4.72 -3.93 -14.12
N VAL A 209 4.47 -2.97 -13.20
CA VAL A 209 4.15 -3.28 -11.79
C VAL A 209 2.92 -4.18 -11.70
N VAL A 210 1.83 -3.83 -12.37
CA VAL A 210 0.59 -4.64 -12.40
C VAL A 210 0.84 -6.03 -12.95
N ASN A 211 1.51 -6.15 -14.10
CA ASN A 211 1.78 -7.45 -14.72
C ASN A 211 2.67 -8.32 -13.84
N THR A 212 3.74 -7.78 -13.26
CA THR A 212 4.63 -8.52 -12.36
C THR A 212 3.86 -9.00 -11.11
N THR A 213 3.01 -8.15 -10.55
CA THR A 213 2.16 -8.53 -9.41
C THR A 213 1.25 -9.71 -9.77
N LEU A 214 0.61 -9.70 -10.95
CA LEU A 214 -0.31 -10.76 -11.38
C LEU A 214 0.43 -12.05 -11.79
N GLU A 215 1.50 -11.93 -12.56
CA GLU A 215 2.17 -13.07 -13.21
C GLU A 215 3.23 -13.73 -12.33
N VAL A 216 3.81 -12.97 -11.40
CA VAL A 216 4.88 -13.45 -10.53
C VAL A 216 4.39 -13.54 -9.09
N ASP A 217 4.01 -12.42 -8.47
CA ASP A 217 3.78 -12.38 -7.03
C ASP A 217 2.54 -13.21 -6.62
N ILE A 218 1.37 -12.98 -7.24
CA ILE A 218 0.15 -13.76 -6.94
C ILE A 218 0.29 -15.20 -7.43
N ALA A 219 0.91 -15.40 -8.60
CA ALA A 219 1.08 -16.72 -9.18
C ALA A 219 1.90 -17.67 -8.28
N GLN A 220 2.99 -17.18 -7.71
CA GLN A 220 3.82 -17.96 -6.77
C GLN A 220 3.10 -18.23 -5.46
N TYR A 221 2.37 -17.23 -4.92
CA TYR A 221 1.65 -17.37 -3.67
C TYR A 221 0.58 -18.46 -3.71
N ALA A 222 -0.25 -18.46 -4.75
CA ALA A 222 -1.42 -19.30 -4.83
C ALA A 222 -1.18 -20.54 -5.71
N ASP A 223 0.07 -20.78 -6.15
CA ASP A 223 0.45 -21.88 -7.04
C ASP A 223 -0.46 -21.95 -8.28
N LEU A 224 -0.61 -20.80 -8.94
CA LEU A 224 -1.60 -20.63 -10.00
C LEU A 224 -1.13 -21.20 -11.33
N THR A 225 -2.06 -21.86 -12.01
CA THR A 225 -1.85 -22.24 -13.40
C THR A 225 -1.89 -21.03 -14.34
N PRO A 226 -1.25 -21.08 -15.52
CA PRO A 226 -1.35 -20.02 -16.52
C PRO A 226 -2.80 -19.70 -16.93
N ALA A 227 -3.71 -20.67 -16.88
CA ALA A 227 -5.12 -20.47 -17.12
C ALA A 227 -5.78 -19.60 -16.05
N THR A 228 -5.48 -19.84 -14.79
CA THR A 228 -5.98 -19.05 -13.64
C THR A 228 -5.43 -17.62 -13.67
N ILE A 229 -4.15 -17.43 -14.04
CA ILE A 229 -3.56 -16.10 -14.19
C ILE A 229 -4.29 -15.31 -15.28
N ARG A 230 -4.64 -15.92 -16.41
CA ARG A 230 -5.45 -15.26 -17.45
C ARG A 230 -6.84 -14.85 -16.92
N LYS A 231 -7.50 -15.69 -16.12
CA LYS A 231 -8.79 -15.37 -15.48
C LYS A 231 -8.63 -14.21 -14.50
N LEU A 232 -7.56 -14.17 -13.72
CA LEU A 232 -7.24 -13.09 -12.79
C LEU A 232 -7.04 -11.74 -13.54
N LYS A 233 -6.32 -11.74 -14.66
CA LYS A 233 -6.17 -10.56 -15.53
C LYS A 233 -7.51 -10.09 -16.11
N ARG A 234 -8.35 -11.02 -16.58
CA ARG A 234 -9.70 -10.69 -17.07
C ARG A 234 -10.58 -10.12 -15.97
N LEU A 235 -10.49 -10.66 -14.75
CA LEU A 235 -11.21 -10.13 -13.58
C LEU A 235 -10.78 -8.69 -13.28
N LEU A 236 -9.48 -8.43 -13.23
CA LEU A 236 -8.98 -7.06 -13.01
C LEU A 236 -9.44 -6.10 -14.10
N ALA A 237 -9.48 -6.53 -15.37
CA ALA A 237 -10.00 -5.73 -16.47
C ALA A 237 -11.51 -5.42 -16.33
N ILE A 238 -12.32 -6.40 -15.88
CA ILE A 238 -13.75 -6.20 -15.59
C ILE A 238 -13.91 -5.17 -14.45
N ILE A 239 -13.13 -5.32 -13.39
CA ILE A 239 -13.15 -4.38 -12.25
C ILE A 239 -12.74 -2.97 -12.72
N ALA A 240 -11.70 -2.84 -13.52
CA ALA A 240 -11.21 -1.55 -14.02
C ALA A 240 -12.24 -0.79 -14.88
N GLN A 241 -13.15 -1.52 -15.55
CA GLN A 241 -14.21 -0.92 -16.39
C GLN A 241 -15.47 -0.56 -15.60
N ALA A 242 -15.75 -1.27 -14.50
CA ALA A 242 -17.01 -1.19 -13.76
C ALA A 242 -16.90 -0.53 -12.39
N ALA A 243 -15.68 -0.39 -11.83
CA ALA A 243 -15.49 0.14 -10.46
C ALA A 243 -15.86 1.64 -10.35
N PRO A 244 -16.43 2.11 -9.21
CA PRO A 244 -16.88 1.30 -8.10
C PRO A 244 -18.20 0.61 -8.42
N PHE A 245 -18.34 -0.65 -8.05
CA PHE A 245 -19.58 -1.38 -8.30
C PHE A 245 -19.90 -2.36 -7.18
N LYS A 246 -21.18 -2.65 -7.00
CA LYS A 246 -21.62 -3.76 -6.13
C LYS A 246 -21.39 -5.09 -6.85
N PRO A 247 -20.49 -5.95 -6.35
CA PRO A 247 -20.09 -7.13 -7.11
C PRO A 247 -21.22 -8.18 -7.17
N ASN A 248 -21.58 -8.56 -8.37
CA ASN A 248 -22.37 -9.77 -8.62
C ASN A 248 -21.42 -10.93 -8.96
N PHE A 249 -20.86 -11.57 -7.93
CA PHE A 249 -19.89 -12.65 -8.11
C PHE A 249 -20.41 -13.83 -8.92
N THR A 250 -21.73 -14.09 -8.91
CA THR A 250 -22.33 -15.15 -9.75
C THR A 250 -22.26 -14.78 -11.23
N GLN A 251 -22.61 -13.54 -11.57
CA GLN A 251 -22.54 -13.05 -12.95
C GLN A 251 -21.09 -13.01 -13.47
N ILE A 252 -20.16 -12.46 -12.66
CA ILE A 252 -18.74 -12.41 -13.02
C ILE A 252 -18.19 -13.83 -13.17
N GLY A 253 -18.56 -14.75 -12.27
CA GLY A 253 -18.19 -16.16 -12.35
C GLY A 253 -18.64 -16.82 -13.66
N GLY A 254 -19.86 -16.54 -14.11
CA GLY A 254 -20.35 -17.00 -15.41
C GLY A 254 -19.51 -16.47 -16.58
N GLN A 255 -19.12 -15.19 -16.58
CA GLN A 255 -18.27 -14.59 -17.63
C GLN A 255 -16.85 -15.16 -17.66
N LEU A 256 -16.33 -15.59 -16.52
CA LEU A 256 -14.98 -16.14 -16.36
C LEU A 256 -14.94 -17.67 -16.32
N GLU A 257 -16.10 -18.32 -16.42
CA GLU A 257 -16.24 -19.78 -16.32
C GLU A 257 -15.61 -20.34 -15.03
N VAL A 258 -15.96 -19.75 -13.89
CA VAL A 258 -15.52 -20.15 -12.55
C VAL A 258 -16.67 -20.06 -11.55
N SER A 259 -16.54 -20.75 -10.42
CA SER A 259 -17.51 -20.68 -9.35
C SER A 259 -17.54 -19.29 -8.67
N ARG A 260 -18.66 -18.96 -8.03
CA ARG A 260 -18.77 -17.75 -7.21
C ARG A 260 -17.68 -17.67 -6.12
N ASN A 261 -17.36 -18.79 -5.49
CA ASN A 261 -16.32 -18.85 -4.44
C ASN A 261 -14.94 -18.57 -5.03
N SER A 262 -14.63 -19.11 -6.21
CA SER A 262 -13.38 -18.80 -6.90
C SER A 262 -13.22 -17.31 -7.21
N ILE A 263 -14.32 -16.58 -7.54
CA ILE A 263 -14.26 -15.11 -7.72
C ILE A 263 -13.90 -14.41 -6.41
N ALA A 264 -14.47 -14.84 -5.28
CA ALA A 264 -14.14 -14.27 -3.98
C ALA A 264 -12.65 -14.46 -3.64
N ASP A 265 -12.10 -15.65 -3.91
CA ASP A 265 -10.66 -15.92 -3.72
C ASP A 265 -9.79 -15.05 -4.64
N LEU A 266 -10.14 -14.95 -5.93
CA LEU A 266 -9.43 -14.09 -6.88
C LEU A 266 -9.45 -12.62 -6.44
N CYS A 267 -10.59 -12.11 -5.98
CA CYS A 267 -10.70 -10.76 -5.43
C CYS A 267 -9.85 -10.59 -4.16
N SER A 268 -9.83 -11.58 -3.26
CA SER A 268 -8.99 -11.55 -2.06
C SER A 268 -7.49 -11.46 -2.42
N TRP A 269 -7.04 -12.19 -3.45
CA TRP A 269 -5.65 -12.10 -3.91
C TRP A 269 -5.32 -10.74 -4.53
N LEU A 270 -6.22 -10.20 -5.36
CA LEU A 270 -6.04 -8.85 -5.93
C LEU A 270 -6.00 -7.77 -4.84
N GLU A 271 -6.85 -7.87 -3.82
CA GLU A 271 -6.89 -6.93 -2.69
C GLU A 271 -5.59 -6.98 -1.88
N LYS A 272 -5.17 -8.18 -1.47
CA LYS A 272 -3.93 -8.37 -0.71
C LYS A 272 -2.70 -7.88 -1.48
N ALA A 273 -2.72 -8.05 -2.80
CA ALA A 273 -1.64 -7.58 -3.67
C ALA A 273 -1.66 -6.06 -3.96
N GLY A 274 -2.65 -5.32 -3.44
CA GLY A 274 -2.77 -3.88 -3.62
C GLY A 274 -3.19 -3.45 -5.02
N LEU A 275 -3.99 -4.27 -5.73
CA LEU A 275 -4.55 -3.94 -7.04
C LEU A 275 -6.01 -3.48 -6.96
N ILE A 276 -6.75 -3.97 -5.96
CA ILE A 276 -8.11 -3.54 -5.68
C ILE A 276 -8.30 -3.26 -4.19
N GLY A 277 -9.39 -2.58 -3.84
CA GLY A 277 -9.88 -2.46 -2.49
C GLY A 277 -11.34 -2.90 -2.39
N GLN A 278 -11.68 -3.66 -1.36
CA GLN A 278 -13.04 -4.12 -1.10
C GLN A 278 -13.60 -3.37 0.10
N LEU A 279 -14.60 -2.52 -0.14
CA LEU A 279 -15.36 -1.87 0.92
C LEU A 279 -16.40 -2.85 1.45
N ARG A 280 -16.31 -3.17 2.73
CA ARG A 280 -17.20 -4.11 3.42
C ARG A 280 -18.20 -3.36 4.29
N ASP A 281 -19.35 -3.99 4.56
CA ASP A 281 -20.28 -3.50 5.56
C ASP A 281 -19.76 -3.75 7.00
N SER A 282 -20.41 -3.13 7.97
CA SER A 282 -20.02 -3.22 9.39
C SER A 282 -20.40 -4.55 10.05
N THR A 283 -21.03 -5.51 9.34
CA THR A 283 -21.51 -6.76 9.94
C THR A 283 -20.40 -7.71 10.36
N GLY A 284 -19.18 -7.52 9.86
CA GLY A 284 -18.01 -8.35 10.16
C GLY A 284 -17.29 -8.03 11.47
N GLY A 285 -17.65 -6.95 12.14
CA GLY A 285 -17.02 -6.51 13.39
C GLY A 285 -15.50 -6.36 13.26
N ILE A 286 -14.79 -6.52 14.38
CA ILE A 286 -13.32 -6.37 14.50
C ILE A 286 -12.54 -7.31 13.55
N LEU A 287 -13.12 -8.44 13.14
CA LEU A 287 -12.45 -9.38 12.25
C LEU A 287 -12.49 -8.98 10.76
N GLY A 288 -13.15 -7.87 10.40
CA GLY A 288 -13.24 -7.38 9.02
C GLY A 288 -13.90 -8.36 8.05
N LEU A 289 -14.74 -9.29 8.55
CA LEU A 289 -15.42 -10.32 7.78
C LEU A 289 -16.77 -9.88 7.20
N GLY A 290 -17.05 -8.56 7.17
CA GLY A 290 -18.25 -7.99 6.60
C GLY A 290 -18.45 -8.36 5.14
N LYS A 291 -19.71 -8.33 4.68
CA LYS A 291 -20.03 -8.56 3.28
C LYS A 291 -19.44 -7.45 2.41
N VAL A 292 -18.83 -7.83 1.30
CA VAL A 292 -18.35 -6.86 0.30
C VAL A 292 -19.52 -6.12 -0.31
N ASP A 293 -19.57 -4.81 -0.12
CA ASP A 293 -20.60 -3.92 -0.66
C ASP A 293 -20.16 -3.27 -1.96
N LYS A 294 -18.91 -2.74 -1.99
CA LYS A 294 -18.34 -2.14 -3.21
C LYS A 294 -16.90 -2.65 -3.45
N VAL A 295 -16.50 -2.72 -4.72
CA VAL A 295 -15.13 -3.01 -5.16
C VAL A 295 -14.59 -1.80 -5.90
N TYR A 296 -13.38 -1.37 -5.54
CA TYR A 296 -12.61 -0.28 -6.15
C TYR A 296 -11.32 -0.81 -6.75
N LEU A 297 -10.75 -0.11 -7.72
CA LEU A 297 -9.29 -0.22 -7.92
C LEU A 297 -8.57 0.34 -6.69
N ASP A 298 -7.37 -0.14 -6.42
CA ASP A 298 -6.64 0.20 -5.19
C ASP A 298 -6.42 1.71 -5.01
N ASN A 299 -6.10 2.39 -6.09
CA ASN A 299 -5.78 3.80 -6.08
C ASN A 299 -6.17 4.49 -7.40
N PRO A 300 -6.29 5.84 -7.43
CA PRO A 300 -6.68 6.58 -8.63
C PRO A 300 -5.75 6.38 -9.83
N THR A 301 -4.44 6.24 -9.60
CA THR A 301 -3.46 6.02 -10.68
C THR A 301 -3.79 4.75 -11.49
N LEU A 302 -4.22 3.66 -10.81
CA LEU A 302 -4.62 2.44 -11.50
C LEU A 302 -5.87 2.64 -12.36
N ILE A 303 -6.79 3.54 -11.96
CA ILE A 303 -7.96 3.88 -12.76
C ILE A 303 -7.52 4.51 -14.09
N TYR A 304 -6.60 5.46 -14.06
CA TYR A 304 -6.10 6.11 -15.27
C TYR A 304 -5.32 5.14 -16.18
N VAL A 305 -4.51 4.25 -15.60
CA VAL A 305 -3.67 3.33 -16.36
C VAL A 305 -4.48 2.15 -16.94
N LEU A 306 -5.46 1.61 -16.20
CA LEU A 306 -6.23 0.42 -16.59
C LEU A 306 -7.57 0.78 -17.26
N GLY A 307 -8.21 1.88 -16.86
CA GLY A 307 -9.55 2.28 -17.31
C GLY A 307 -9.58 2.93 -18.70
N ARG A 308 -8.43 3.33 -19.26
CA ARG A 308 -8.31 4.01 -20.56
C ARG A 308 -9.23 5.23 -20.66
N ASN A 309 -10.10 5.30 -21.69
CA ASN A 309 -10.95 6.46 -21.99
C ASN A 309 -12.30 6.48 -21.23
N ASN A 310 -12.61 5.48 -20.42
CA ASN A 310 -13.91 5.34 -19.74
C ASN A 310 -13.84 5.66 -18.24
N THR A 311 -13.01 6.59 -17.85
CA THR A 311 -12.80 6.94 -16.45
C THR A 311 -13.86 7.95 -15.98
N GLU A 312 -14.80 7.51 -15.14
CA GLU A 312 -15.76 8.41 -14.51
C GLU A 312 -15.11 9.16 -13.34
N ILE A 313 -15.27 10.48 -13.32
CA ILE A 313 -14.71 11.35 -12.27
C ILE A 313 -15.24 10.98 -10.87
N GLY A 314 -16.47 10.51 -10.76
CA GLY A 314 -17.05 10.01 -9.50
C GLY A 314 -16.24 8.85 -8.92
N THR A 315 -15.87 7.89 -9.77
CA THR A 315 -15.02 6.76 -9.42
C THR A 315 -13.66 7.18 -8.85
N ILE A 316 -13.02 8.16 -9.49
CA ILE A 316 -11.71 8.67 -9.04
C ILE A 316 -11.81 9.26 -7.63
N ARG A 317 -12.87 10.05 -7.36
CA ARG A 317 -13.10 10.71 -6.07
C ARG A 317 -13.29 9.70 -4.95
N GLU A 318 -14.21 8.76 -5.13
CA GLU A 318 -14.46 7.71 -4.14
C GLU A 318 -13.23 6.83 -3.92
N THR A 319 -12.53 6.43 -5.00
CA THR A 319 -11.30 5.64 -4.90
C THR A 319 -10.19 6.38 -4.16
N PHE A 320 -10.01 7.68 -4.42
CA PHE A 320 -9.04 8.49 -3.69
C PHE A 320 -9.39 8.54 -2.20
N PHE A 321 -10.62 8.89 -1.86
CA PHE A 321 -11.06 8.95 -0.47
C PHE A 321 -10.85 7.62 0.26
N PHE A 322 -11.31 6.52 -0.32
CA PHE A 322 -11.15 5.18 0.23
C PHE A 322 -9.67 4.81 0.40
N ASN A 323 -8.84 5.03 -0.63
CA ASN A 323 -7.41 4.72 -0.60
C ASN A 323 -6.70 5.48 0.53
N GLN A 324 -6.92 6.79 0.67
CA GLN A 324 -6.23 7.59 1.66
C GLN A 324 -6.70 7.29 3.09
N MET A 325 -8.00 7.13 3.29
CA MET A 325 -8.57 6.99 4.62
C MET A 325 -8.33 5.62 5.25
N ARG A 326 -8.28 4.54 4.47
CA ARG A 326 -8.04 3.19 4.99
C ARG A 326 -6.62 2.97 5.55
N VAL A 327 -5.68 3.91 5.33
CA VAL A 327 -4.31 3.82 5.87
C VAL A 327 -4.28 4.02 7.40
N ALA A 328 -5.21 4.80 7.93
CA ALA A 328 -5.23 5.17 9.34
C ALA A 328 -6.57 4.87 10.05
N HIS A 329 -7.58 4.45 9.29
CA HIS A 329 -8.93 4.28 9.83
C HIS A 329 -9.61 3.02 9.32
N ASP A 330 -10.42 2.40 10.17
CA ASP A 330 -11.43 1.44 9.75
C ASP A 330 -12.51 2.15 8.97
N ILE A 331 -12.68 1.73 7.71
CA ILE A 331 -13.65 2.28 6.79
C ILE A 331 -14.59 1.18 6.29
N THR A 332 -15.88 1.41 6.45
CA THR A 332 -16.96 0.49 6.03
C THR A 332 -17.94 1.21 5.12
N SER A 333 -18.80 0.47 4.43
CA SER A 333 -19.91 1.06 3.68
C SER A 333 -20.95 1.65 4.64
N SER A 334 -21.45 2.83 4.29
CA SER A 334 -22.53 3.47 5.05
C SER A 334 -23.90 2.96 4.57
N PRO A 335 -24.85 2.71 5.47
CA PRO A 335 -26.21 2.34 5.07
C PRO A 335 -26.98 3.49 4.39
N VAL A 336 -26.51 4.73 4.55
CA VAL A 336 -27.21 5.93 4.05
C VAL A 336 -26.38 6.75 3.04
N SER A 337 -25.08 6.45 2.90
CA SER A 337 -24.17 7.23 2.05
C SER A 337 -23.05 6.35 1.50
N ASP A 338 -21.89 6.95 1.11
CA ASP A 338 -20.78 6.20 0.52
C ASP A 338 -19.94 5.47 1.57
N PHE A 339 -19.50 6.17 2.63
CA PHE A 339 -18.55 5.63 3.60
C PHE A 339 -18.93 5.92 5.05
N LEU A 340 -18.56 5.00 5.94
CA LEU A 340 -18.63 5.15 7.39
C LEU A 340 -17.23 4.92 7.98
N ILE A 341 -16.74 5.86 8.79
CA ILE A 341 -15.43 5.78 9.44
C ILE A 341 -15.61 5.77 10.95
N ALA A 342 -14.90 4.83 11.63
CA ALA A 342 -14.93 4.64 13.07
C ALA A 342 -16.36 4.46 13.61
N GLU A 343 -17.25 3.82 12.86
CA GLU A 343 -18.67 3.60 13.18
C GLU A 343 -19.45 4.89 13.55
N LYS A 344 -18.91 6.05 13.22
CA LYS A 344 -19.39 7.35 13.69
C LYS A 344 -19.58 8.38 12.58
N TYR A 345 -18.58 8.54 11.73
CA TYR A 345 -18.54 9.61 10.74
C TYR A 345 -19.02 9.11 9.38
N THR A 346 -20.12 9.67 8.89
CA THR A 346 -20.68 9.33 7.57
C THR A 346 -20.24 10.32 6.51
N PHE A 347 -19.74 9.80 5.37
CA PHE A 347 -19.21 10.61 4.28
C PHE A 347 -19.93 10.34 2.97
N GLU A 348 -20.31 11.43 2.30
CA GLU A 348 -20.83 11.46 0.94
C GLU A 348 -19.82 12.14 0.03
N VAL A 349 -19.23 11.41 -0.92
CA VAL A 349 -18.17 11.92 -1.79
C VAL A 349 -18.74 12.36 -3.14
N GLY A 350 -18.32 13.52 -3.64
CA GLY A 350 -18.79 13.99 -4.94
C GLY A 350 -18.11 15.23 -5.46
N GLY A 351 -18.63 15.75 -6.57
CA GLY A 351 -18.15 17.00 -7.18
C GLY A 351 -18.72 18.24 -6.51
N LYS A 352 -18.29 19.41 -6.99
CA LYS A 352 -18.68 20.73 -6.47
C LYS A 352 -20.20 20.92 -6.25
N LYS A 353 -21.04 20.33 -7.12
CA LYS A 353 -22.50 20.45 -7.07
C LYS A 353 -23.19 19.41 -6.19
N LYS A 354 -22.45 18.51 -5.51
CA LYS A 354 -23.03 17.45 -4.66
C LYS A 354 -23.86 18.07 -3.54
N LYS A 355 -25.08 17.52 -3.33
CA LYS A 355 -26.03 18.00 -2.32
C LYS A 355 -25.92 17.19 -1.03
N GLN A 356 -26.36 17.74 0.09
CA GLN A 356 -26.30 17.14 1.42
C GLN A 356 -27.47 16.16 1.72
N LYS A 357 -28.36 15.89 0.76
CA LYS A 357 -29.61 15.18 0.99
C LYS A 357 -29.42 13.80 1.60
N GLN A 358 -28.41 13.06 1.18
CA GLN A 358 -28.17 11.68 1.63
C GLN A 358 -27.67 11.59 3.07
N ILE A 359 -26.94 12.59 3.56
CA ILE A 359 -26.39 12.60 4.92
C ILE A 359 -27.27 13.30 5.97
N GLN A 360 -28.48 13.78 5.58
CA GLN A 360 -29.37 14.49 6.51
C GLN A 360 -29.84 13.64 7.70
N SER A 361 -29.92 12.31 7.52
CA SER A 361 -30.28 11.37 8.59
C SER A 361 -29.10 10.89 9.41
N ALA A 362 -27.86 11.26 9.04
CA ALA A 362 -26.66 10.85 9.76
C ALA A 362 -26.37 11.84 10.89
N GLU A 363 -26.09 11.31 12.09
CA GLU A 363 -25.77 12.13 13.27
C GLU A 363 -24.51 12.97 13.05
N GLN A 364 -23.50 12.41 12.40
CA GLN A 364 -22.26 13.09 12.01
C GLN A 364 -21.99 12.88 10.52
N GLY A 365 -22.72 13.63 9.70
CA GLY A 365 -22.65 13.54 8.24
C GLY A 365 -21.83 14.67 7.62
N TYR A 366 -20.92 14.29 6.70
CA TYR A 366 -20.03 15.22 5.98
C TYR A 366 -20.15 15.02 4.47
N VAL A 367 -20.12 16.11 3.71
CA VAL A 367 -20.03 16.08 2.24
C VAL A 367 -18.60 16.40 1.84
N VAL A 368 -17.96 15.44 1.20
CA VAL A 368 -16.61 15.60 0.66
C VAL A 368 -16.73 16.06 -0.78
N LYS A 369 -16.27 17.28 -1.05
CA LYS A 369 -16.38 17.90 -2.38
C LYS A 369 -15.03 18.01 -3.07
N ASP A 370 -15.00 17.58 -4.30
CA ASP A 370 -13.92 17.92 -5.23
C ASP A 370 -14.14 19.29 -5.87
N ASP A 371 -13.09 19.84 -6.49
CA ASP A 371 -13.08 21.16 -7.14
C ASP A 371 -13.41 22.35 -6.20
N ILE A 372 -13.11 22.22 -4.91
CA ILE A 372 -13.15 23.31 -3.93
C ILE A 372 -11.85 23.36 -3.12
N GLU A 373 -11.35 24.56 -2.86
CA GLU A 373 -10.12 24.77 -2.08
C GLU A 373 -10.40 24.81 -0.58
N THR A 374 -11.50 25.44 -0.19
CA THR A 374 -11.89 25.65 1.20
C THR A 374 -13.25 25.03 1.50
N GLY A 375 -13.38 24.48 2.70
CA GLY A 375 -14.63 23.95 3.23
C GLY A 375 -15.42 24.96 4.05
N TYR A 376 -16.64 24.57 4.42
CA TYR A 376 -17.47 25.32 5.37
C TYR A 376 -18.54 24.40 5.99
N GLY A 377 -18.81 24.56 7.28
CA GLY A 377 -19.75 23.69 7.99
C GLY A 377 -19.33 22.23 7.91
N ASN A 378 -20.19 21.38 7.37
CA ASN A 378 -19.91 19.95 7.15
C ASN A 378 -19.45 19.63 5.72
N ILE A 379 -19.06 20.63 4.93
CA ILE A 379 -18.49 20.47 3.60
C ILE A 379 -16.98 20.52 3.69
N ILE A 380 -16.31 19.44 3.32
CA ILE A 380 -14.85 19.29 3.40
C ILE A 380 -14.27 19.09 1.99
N PRO A 381 -13.18 19.79 1.63
CA PRO A 381 -12.48 19.58 0.37
C PRO A 381 -11.89 18.17 0.26
N LEU A 382 -12.06 17.49 -0.87
CA LEU A 382 -11.57 16.13 -1.08
C LEU A 382 -10.06 16.01 -0.89
N TRP A 383 -9.29 16.98 -1.41
CA TRP A 383 -7.83 16.96 -1.35
C TRP A 383 -7.26 16.90 0.09
N GLN A 384 -8.00 17.44 1.10
CA GLN A 384 -7.55 17.45 2.50
C GLN A 384 -7.37 16.05 3.07
N PHE A 385 -8.16 15.07 2.61
CA PHE A 385 -8.02 13.69 3.04
C PHE A 385 -6.72 13.03 2.58
N GLY A 386 -6.00 13.63 1.63
CA GLY A 386 -4.64 13.25 1.25
C GLY A 386 -3.54 13.81 2.16
N LEU A 387 -3.89 14.44 3.30
CA LEU A 387 -2.95 14.96 4.30
C LEU A 387 -2.86 14.10 5.56
N THR A 388 -3.51 12.93 5.60
CA THR A 388 -3.66 12.10 6.80
C THR A 388 -2.43 11.24 7.13
N TYR A 389 -1.48 11.10 6.19
CA TYR A 389 -0.22 10.39 6.41
C TYR A 389 0.92 10.91 5.52
#